data_4830fb68bce8303bbf4824786bb1c8ca
#
_entry.id   4830fb68bce8303bbf4824786bb1c8ca
#
_cell.length_a   1.000
_cell.length_b   1.000
_cell.length_c   1.000
_cell.angle_alpha   90.00
_cell.angle_beta   90.00
_cell.angle_gamma   90.00
#
_symmetry.space_group_name_H-M   'P 1'
#
loop_
_entity.id
_entity.type
_entity.pdbx_description
1 polymer ?
#
loop_
_entity_poly.entity_id
_entity_poly.type
_entity_poly.pdbx_seq_one_letter_code
_entity_poly.pdbx_strand_id
1 'polypeptide(L)'
;METGRKIAAGVLPICAKTGRILIVRRGMHQPKPGTWACFGGKFDSEVDKNPKDTAKREFVEESKYTGKYKISKTPLHVNKDNHSVFYTYVGIFEEEFTPDLEAAGEAMAYGWFNLDETPDGLLPGFKKTLEEKYKTLKKLICFYSGNC
;
A
#
# COMPACT_ATOMS: atom_id res chain seq x y z
N MET A 1 15.48 8.19 -13.44
CA MET A 1 14.15 8.77 -13.14
C MET A 1 13.39 9.08 -14.41
N GLU A 2 12.10 8.87 -14.38
CA GLU A 2 11.23 9.23 -15.49
C GLU A 2 11.12 10.74 -15.58
N THR A 3 11.59 11.32 -16.68
CA THR A 3 11.54 12.77 -16.88
C THR A 3 10.09 13.25 -17.00
N GLY A 4 9.70 14.24 -16.22
CA GLY A 4 8.37 14.86 -16.26
C GLY A 4 7.27 14.09 -15.55
N ARG A 5 7.53 12.89 -15.06
CA ARG A 5 6.55 12.12 -14.27
C ARG A 5 6.80 12.27 -12.78
N LYS A 6 5.69 12.32 -12.05
CA LYS A 6 5.75 12.28 -10.58
C LYS A 6 5.90 10.84 -10.14
N ILE A 7 6.84 10.58 -9.26
CA ILE A 7 7.11 9.25 -8.73
C ILE A 7 6.55 9.14 -7.32
N ALA A 8 5.83 8.06 -7.06
CA ALA A 8 5.30 7.75 -5.75
C ALA A 8 5.42 6.25 -5.52
N ALA A 9 5.35 5.85 -4.27
CA ALA A 9 5.44 4.43 -3.91
C ALA A 9 4.71 4.15 -2.61
N GLY A 10 4.29 2.91 -2.44
CA GLY A 10 3.58 2.51 -1.25
C GLY A 10 3.75 1.05 -0.91
N VAL A 11 3.29 0.70 0.29
CA VAL A 11 3.29 -0.67 0.82
C VAL A 11 1.86 -1.16 0.93
N LEU A 12 1.61 -2.35 0.38
CA LEU A 12 0.37 -3.09 0.60
C LEU A 12 0.67 -4.19 1.62
N PRO A 13 0.22 -4.03 2.87
CA PRO A 13 0.44 -5.05 3.89
C PRO A 13 -0.44 -6.28 3.68
N ILE A 14 0.16 -7.46 3.83
CA ILE A 14 -0.54 -8.74 3.87
C ILE A 14 -0.23 -9.38 5.22
N CYS A 15 -1.26 -9.81 5.93
CA CYS A 15 -1.08 -10.52 7.21
C CYS A 15 -0.90 -12.02 6.95
N ALA A 16 0.23 -12.58 7.38
CA ALA A 16 0.51 -13.99 7.21
C ALA A 16 -0.49 -14.87 7.97
N LYS A 17 -0.95 -14.41 9.12
CA LYS A 17 -1.88 -15.18 9.96
C LYS A 17 -3.28 -15.29 9.38
N THR A 18 -3.80 -14.19 8.82
CA THR A 18 -5.19 -14.11 8.37
C THR A 18 -5.35 -14.11 6.84
N GLY A 19 -4.30 -13.78 6.11
CA GLY A 19 -4.36 -13.60 4.67
C GLY A 19 -5.04 -12.32 4.22
N ARG A 20 -5.38 -11.42 5.16
CA ARG A 20 -6.06 -10.16 4.84
C ARG A 20 -5.06 -9.07 4.49
N ILE A 21 -5.51 -8.11 3.73
CA ILE A 21 -4.72 -6.94 3.33
C ILE A 21 -5.17 -5.72 4.12
N LEU A 22 -4.22 -4.82 4.40
CA LEU A 22 -4.51 -3.57 5.10
C LEU A 22 -4.59 -2.43 4.11
N ILE A 23 -5.71 -1.72 4.13
CA ILE A 23 -5.89 -0.52 3.33
C ILE A 23 -6.49 0.58 4.20
N VAL A 24 -6.33 1.82 3.74
CA VAL A 24 -6.78 3.00 4.46
C VAL A 24 -7.69 3.85 3.59
N ARG A 25 -8.60 4.57 4.24
CA ARG A 25 -9.48 5.52 3.59
C ARG A 25 -8.86 6.91 3.65
N ARG A 26 -8.69 7.52 2.49
CA ARG A 26 -8.03 8.82 2.36
C ARG A 26 -8.84 9.91 3.05
N GLY A 27 -8.13 10.75 3.80
CA GLY A 27 -8.74 11.83 4.55
C GLY A 27 -9.24 12.99 3.69
N MET A 28 -9.98 13.89 4.30
CA MET A 28 -10.65 15.00 3.60
C MET A 28 -9.68 15.98 2.92
N HIS A 29 -8.45 16.08 3.42
CA HIS A 29 -7.44 16.99 2.87
C HIS A 29 -6.50 16.34 1.85
N GLN A 30 -6.70 15.04 1.60
CA GLN A 30 -5.94 14.29 0.60
C GLN A 30 -6.59 14.43 -0.77
N PRO A 31 -5.81 14.28 -1.87
CA PRO A 31 -6.43 14.15 -3.20
C PRO A 31 -7.36 12.95 -3.21
N LYS A 32 -8.50 13.07 -3.92
CA LYS A 32 -9.54 12.03 -3.99
C LYS A 32 -9.95 11.53 -2.60
N PRO A 33 -10.46 12.44 -1.74
CA PRO A 33 -10.80 12.08 -0.37
C PRO A 33 -11.88 10.99 -0.31
N GLY A 34 -11.82 10.18 0.73
CA GLY A 34 -12.82 9.13 0.96
C GLY A 34 -12.59 7.85 0.16
N THR A 35 -11.61 7.80 -0.74
CA THR A 35 -11.28 6.57 -1.46
C THR A 35 -10.31 5.71 -0.66
N TRP A 36 -10.32 4.41 -0.92
CA TRP A 36 -9.48 3.44 -0.23
C TRP A 36 -8.27 3.06 -1.05
N ALA A 37 -7.11 2.98 -0.42
CA ALA A 37 -5.86 2.61 -1.08
C ALA A 37 -4.85 2.07 -0.07
N CYS A 38 -3.71 1.60 -0.55
CA CYS A 38 -2.60 1.23 0.32
C CYS A 38 -1.88 2.48 0.82
N PHE A 39 -0.98 2.30 1.78
CA PHE A 39 -0.13 3.38 2.27
C PHE A 39 0.86 3.78 1.18
N GLY A 40 1.08 5.07 1.01
CA GLY A 40 2.06 5.54 0.04
C GLY A 40 2.12 7.05 -0.06
N GLY A 41 3.12 7.52 -0.77
CA GLY A 41 3.32 8.94 -0.96
C GLY A 41 4.41 9.24 -1.98
N LYS A 42 4.78 10.51 -2.07
CA LYS A 42 5.69 11.01 -3.10
C LYS A 42 7.15 10.68 -2.81
N PHE A 43 7.88 10.33 -3.86
CA PHE A 43 9.33 10.20 -3.80
C PHE A 43 9.95 11.57 -3.47
N ASP A 44 10.87 11.56 -2.51
CA ASP A 44 11.62 12.75 -2.08
C ASP A 44 13.11 12.46 -2.28
N SER A 45 13.69 13.06 -3.32
CA SER A 45 15.10 12.81 -3.68
C SER A 45 16.10 13.25 -2.60
N GLU A 46 15.69 14.07 -1.65
CA GLU A 46 16.57 14.48 -0.55
C GLU A 46 16.74 13.39 0.50
N VAL A 47 15.76 12.49 0.64
CA VAL A 47 15.78 11.45 1.68
C VAL A 47 15.68 10.03 1.12
N ASP A 48 15.08 9.86 -0.07
CA ASP A 48 14.87 8.55 -0.68
C ASP A 48 15.90 8.28 -1.78
N LYS A 49 16.51 7.11 -1.77
CA LYS A 49 17.44 6.69 -2.83
C LYS A 49 16.69 6.05 -4.00
N ASN A 50 15.54 5.44 -3.71
CA ASN A 50 14.75 4.70 -4.69
C ASN A 50 13.29 4.62 -4.24
N PRO A 51 12.38 4.14 -5.09
CA PRO A 51 10.95 4.04 -4.72
C PRO A 51 10.69 3.14 -3.51
N LYS A 52 11.50 2.11 -3.28
CA LYS A 52 11.31 1.26 -2.09
C LYS A 52 11.53 2.05 -0.81
N ASP A 53 12.53 2.94 -0.78
CA ASP A 53 12.76 3.81 0.37
C ASP A 53 11.53 4.70 0.62
N THR A 54 10.95 5.23 -0.45
CA THR A 54 9.72 6.02 -0.37
C THR A 54 8.59 5.22 0.27
N ALA A 55 8.38 4.01 -0.22
CA ALA A 55 7.32 3.13 0.28
C ALA A 55 7.48 2.87 1.78
N LYS A 56 8.69 2.53 2.21
CA LYS A 56 9.00 2.26 3.61
C LYS A 56 8.80 3.48 4.49
N ARG A 57 9.29 4.63 4.06
CA ARG A 57 9.18 5.88 4.81
C ARG A 57 7.73 6.32 4.96
N GLU A 58 6.99 6.34 3.85
CA GLU A 58 5.58 6.72 3.85
C GLU A 58 4.73 5.77 4.70
N PHE A 59 5.05 4.47 4.68
CA PHE A 59 4.33 3.51 5.50
C PHE A 59 4.46 3.84 6.99
N VAL A 60 5.68 4.12 7.46
CA VAL A 60 5.90 4.48 8.87
C VAL A 60 5.22 5.80 9.22
N GLU A 61 5.32 6.80 8.34
CA GLU A 61 4.71 8.10 8.58
C GLU A 61 3.18 8.00 8.69
N GLU A 62 2.56 7.20 7.84
CA GLU A 62 1.10 7.11 7.76
C GLU A 62 0.48 6.10 8.73
N SER A 63 1.20 5.04 9.10
CA SER A 63 0.70 4.01 9.99
C SER A 63 1.21 4.12 11.42
N LYS A 64 2.36 4.79 11.60
CA LYS A 64 3.12 4.84 12.85
C LYS A 64 3.60 3.46 13.32
N TYR A 65 3.54 2.46 12.46
CA TYR A 65 4.02 1.12 12.76
C TYR A 65 5.55 1.08 12.71
N THR A 66 6.18 0.62 13.78
CA THR A 66 7.64 0.53 13.88
C THR A 66 8.11 -0.90 14.12
N GLY A 67 7.20 -1.87 14.05
CA GLY A 67 7.51 -3.28 14.21
C GLY A 67 8.22 -3.87 12.99
N LYS A 68 8.48 -5.16 13.05
CA LYS A 68 9.16 -5.88 11.98
C LYS A 68 8.17 -6.33 10.91
N TYR A 69 8.60 -6.28 9.66
CA TYR A 69 7.89 -6.88 8.54
C TYR A 69 8.89 -7.11 7.39
N LYS A 70 8.48 -7.92 6.44
CA LYS A 70 9.29 -8.19 5.26
C LYS A 70 8.70 -7.45 4.07
N ILE A 71 9.51 -6.62 3.41
CA ILE A 71 9.07 -5.95 2.18
C ILE A 71 9.62 -6.71 0.97
N SER A 72 8.83 -6.78 -0.10
CA SER A 72 9.21 -7.46 -1.33
C SER A 72 10.46 -6.81 -1.96
N LYS A 73 11.31 -7.61 -2.59
CA LYS A 73 12.53 -7.09 -3.25
C LYS A 73 12.20 -6.20 -4.42
N THR A 74 11.20 -6.62 -5.21
CA THR A 74 10.74 -5.89 -6.38
C THR A 74 9.29 -5.46 -6.15
N PRO A 75 8.82 -4.43 -6.86
CA PRO A 75 7.43 -4.02 -6.72
C PRO A 75 6.49 -5.11 -7.24
N LEU A 76 5.36 -5.25 -6.57
CA LEU A 76 4.24 -6.05 -7.05
C LEU A 76 3.73 -5.50 -8.37
N HIS A 77 3.64 -4.20 -8.46
CA HIS A 77 3.06 -3.51 -9.61
C HIS A 77 3.68 -2.13 -9.79
N VAL A 78 3.90 -1.75 -11.04
CA VAL A 78 4.30 -0.40 -11.42
C VAL A 78 3.20 0.15 -12.30
N ASN A 79 2.43 1.07 -11.77
CA ASN A 79 1.29 1.69 -12.47
C ASN A 79 1.72 3.03 -13.06
N LYS A 80 1.80 3.08 -14.39
CA LYS A 80 2.24 4.27 -15.11
C LYS A 80 1.11 4.91 -15.89
N ASP A 81 1.07 6.23 -15.87
CA ASP A 81 0.27 7.00 -16.81
C ASP A 81 1.13 8.14 -17.37
N ASN A 82 0.52 9.10 -18.07
CA ASN A 82 1.28 10.20 -18.70
C ASN A 82 1.90 11.16 -17.68
N HIS A 83 1.41 11.17 -16.44
CA HIS A 83 1.79 12.15 -15.42
C HIS A 83 2.51 11.55 -14.22
N SER A 84 2.29 10.28 -13.94
CA SER A 84 2.80 9.68 -12.71
C SER A 84 3.19 8.21 -12.87
N VAL A 85 4.03 7.75 -11.95
CA VAL A 85 4.42 6.34 -11.81
C VAL A 85 4.25 6.00 -10.33
N PHE A 86 3.46 4.96 -10.04
CA PHE A 86 3.28 4.48 -8.67
C PHE A 86 3.81 3.07 -8.54
N TYR A 87 4.74 2.87 -7.61
CA TYR A 87 5.34 1.57 -7.29
C TYR A 87 4.67 1.00 -6.06
N THR A 88 4.01 -0.14 -6.18
CA THR A 88 3.40 -0.83 -5.04
C THR A 88 4.28 -2.00 -4.63
N TYR A 89 4.76 -1.99 -3.38
CA TYR A 89 5.51 -3.08 -2.78
C TYR A 89 4.60 -3.85 -1.83
N VAL A 90 4.83 -5.16 -1.68
CA VAL A 90 4.10 -5.97 -0.71
C VAL A 90 4.91 -6.01 0.59
N GLY A 91 4.23 -5.84 1.72
CA GLY A 91 4.81 -6.06 3.04
C GLY A 91 4.14 -7.26 3.70
N ILE A 92 4.93 -8.19 4.21
CA ILE A 92 4.40 -9.37 4.92
C ILE A 92 4.55 -9.15 6.42
N PHE A 93 3.41 -9.16 7.11
CA PHE A 93 3.30 -8.97 8.55
C PHE A 93 2.84 -10.28 9.19
N GLU A 94 3.40 -10.66 10.33
CA GLU A 94 2.99 -11.90 11.00
C GLU A 94 1.57 -11.81 11.52
N GLU A 95 1.21 -10.66 12.10
CA GLU A 95 -0.12 -10.43 12.67
C GLU A 95 -0.69 -9.12 12.19
N GLU A 96 -2.02 -8.98 12.32
CA GLU A 96 -2.68 -7.70 12.05
C GLU A 96 -2.34 -6.73 13.17
N PHE A 97 -2.17 -5.48 12.81
CA PHE A 97 -1.90 -4.40 13.76
C PHE A 97 -2.89 -3.26 13.54
N THR A 98 -2.98 -2.37 14.52
CA THR A 98 -3.82 -1.17 14.43
C THR A 98 -2.92 0.01 14.10
N PRO A 99 -3.06 0.62 12.92
CA PRO A 99 -2.32 1.84 12.62
C PRO A 99 -2.83 3.01 13.48
N ASP A 100 -1.94 3.91 13.85
CA ASP A 100 -2.30 5.10 14.61
C ASP A 100 -2.62 6.25 13.67
N LEU A 101 -3.84 6.26 13.15
CA LEU A 101 -4.28 7.25 12.16
C LEU A 101 -4.40 8.64 12.75
N GLU A 102 -4.73 8.76 14.04
CA GLU A 102 -4.85 10.05 14.71
C GLU A 102 -3.49 10.75 14.79
N ALA A 103 -2.45 10.02 15.19
CA ALA A 103 -1.09 10.57 15.24
C ALA A 103 -0.56 10.93 13.86
N ALA A 104 -0.89 10.12 12.84
CA ALA A 104 -0.46 10.37 11.47
C ALA A 104 -1.20 11.54 10.82
N GLY A 105 -2.50 11.69 11.12
CA GLY A 105 -3.30 12.84 10.69
C GLY A 105 -3.71 12.88 9.22
N GLU A 106 -3.53 11.79 8.46
CA GLU A 106 -3.78 11.80 7.02
C GLU A 106 -4.98 10.96 6.58
N ALA A 107 -5.19 9.79 7.19
CA ALA A 107 -6.28 8.89 6.83
C ALA A 107 -7.45 9.00 7.81
N MET A 108 -8.66 8.73 7.33
CA MET A 108 -9.84 8.79 8.19
C MET A 108 -10.29 7.43 8.70
N ALA A 109 -9.83 6.33 8.11
CA ALA A 109 -10.21 4.98 8.52
C ALA A 109 -9.21 3.96 7.98
N TYR A 110 -9.24 2.76 8.55
CA TYR A 110 -8.45 1.64 8.05
C TYR A 110 -9.26 0.35 8.17
N GLY A 111 -8.82 -0.68 7.48
CA GLY A 111 -9.37 -2.01 7.68
C GLY A 111 -8.47 -3.08 7.09
N TRP A 112 -8.53 -4.25 7.70
CA TRP A 112 -7.96 -5.48 7.17
C TRP A 112 -9.08 -6.22 6.44
N PHE A 113 -8.90 -6.48 5.16
CA PHE A 113 -9.94 -7.06 4.30
C PHE A 113 -9.43 -8.29 3.58
N ASN A 114 -10.31 -9.25 3.38
CA ASN A 114 -10.03 -10.32 2.42
C ASN A 114 -9.94 -9.68 1.03
N LEU A 115 -9.06 -10.20 0.19
CA LEU A 115 -8.84 -9.64 -1.14
C LEU A 115 -10.13 -9.55 -1.97
N ASP A 116 -11.04 -10.50 -1.76
CA ASP A 116 -12.31 -10.57 -2.50
C ASP A 116 -13.45 -9.78 -1.82
N GLU A 117 -13.17 -9.13 -0.70
CA GLU A 117 -14.18 -8.43 0.11
C GLU A 117 -13.74 -7.02 0.46
N THR A 118 -13.06 -6.36 -0.48
CA THR A 118 -12.63 -4.97 -0.27
C THR A 118 -13.81 -4.02 -0.31
N PRO A 119 -13.71 -2.87 0.37
CA PRO A 119 -14.82 -1.90 0.38
C PRO A 119 -15.01 -1.28 -1.00
N ASP A 120 -16.21 -0.74 -1.23
CA ASP A 120 -16.48 0.08 -2.41
C ASP A 120 -15.66 1.37 -2.32
N GLY A 121 -15.45 2.02 -3.45
CA GLY A 121 -14.75 3.29 -3.49
C GLY A 121 -13.22 3.18 -3.44
N LEU A 122 -12.68 2.14 -4.04
CA LEU A 122 -11.22 2.04 -4.19
C LEU A 122 -10.71 3.18 -5.07
N LEU A 123 -9.55 3.73 -4.71
CA LEU A 123 -8.84 4.67 -5.58
C LEU A 123 -8.57 3.99 -6.92
N PRO A 124 -8.90 4.63 -8.06
CA PRO A 124 -8.80 3.95 -9.36
C PRO A 124 -7.46 3.29 -9.67
N GLY A 125 -6.35 3.94 -9.38
CA GLY A 125 -5.03 3.35 -9.60
C GLY A 125 -4.77 2.14 -8.74
N PHE A 126 -5.26 2.15 -7.50
CA PHE A 126 -5.13 1.02 -6.59
C PHE A 126 -6.03 -0.14 -7.02
N LYS A 127 -7.26 0.18 -7.46
CA LYS A 127 -8.18 -0.83 -8.00
C LYS A 127 -7.54 -1.56 -9.18
N LYS A 128 -6.91 -0.81 -10.07
CA LYS A 128 -6.19 -1.37 -11.21
C LYS A 128 -5.08 -2.33 -10.77
N THR A 129 -4.32 -1.95 -9.74
CA THR A 129 -3.27 -2.79 -9.18
C THR A 129 -3.83 -4.12 -8.66
N LEU A 130 -4.91 -4.06 -7.89
CA LEU A 130 -5.55 -5.28 -7.37
C LEU A 130 -6.07 -6.18 -8.49
N GLU A 131 -6.65 -5.59 -9.52
CA GLU A 131 -7.19 -6.36 -10.66
C GLU A 131 -6.07 -7.00 -11.48
N GLU A 132 -5.05 -6.23 -11.86
CA GLU A 132 -3.95 -6.73 -12.68
C GLU A 132 -3.08 -7.75 -11.96
N LYS A 133 -2.94 -7.62 -10.64
CA LYS A 133 -2.08 -8.50 -9.83
C LYS A 133 -2.87 -9.46 -8.95
N TYR A 134 -4.13 -9.66 -9.26
CA TYR A 134 -5.02 -10.51 -8.46
C TYR A 134 -4.45 -11.92 -8.26
N LYS A 135 -4.03 -12.56 -9.34
CA LYS A 135 -3.49 -13.94 -9.27
C LYS A 135 -2.22 -14.01 -8.43
N THR A 136 -1.33 -13.04 -8.59
CA THR A 136 -0.10 -12.96 -7.82
C THR A 136 -0.40 -12.78 -6.34
N LEU A 137 -1.34 -11.87 -6.01
CA LEU A 137 -1.76 -11.64 -4.63
C LEU A 137 -2.39 -12.88 -4.01
N LYS A 138 -3.24 -13.58 -4.76
CA LYS A 138 -3.85 -14.84 -4.26
C LYS A 138 -2.79 -15.89 -3.95
N LYS A 139 -1.77 -16.00 -4.78
CA LYS A 139 -0.66 -16.93 -4.54
C LYS A 139 0.14 -16.57 -3.29
N LEU A 140 0.42 -15.28 -3.10
CA LEU A 140 1.13 -14.80 -1.92
C LEU A 140 0.33 -15.07 -0.64
N ILE A 141 -0.96 -14.74 -0.68
CA ILE A 141 -1.86 -14.97 0.45
C ILE A 141 -1.92 -16.46 0.79
N CYS A 142 -2.08 -17.30 -0.22
CA CYS A 142 -2.11 -18.76 -0.05
C CYS A 142 -0.80 -19.26 0.58
N PHE A 143 0.33 -18.80 0.05
CA PHE A 143 1.66 -19.22 0.51
C PHE A 143 1.89 -18.87 2.00
N TYR A 144 1.56 -17.65 2.39
CA TYR A 144 1.86 -17.18 3.75
C TYR A 144 0.81 -17.58 4.77
N SER A 145 -0.48 -17.57 4.41
CA SER A 145 -1.56 -17.80 5.37
C SER A 145 -2.20 -19.18 5.31
N GLY A 146 -2.00 -19.90 4.21
CA GLY A 146 -2.71 -21.14 3.97
C GLY A 146 -4.14 -20.96 3.47
N ASN A 147 -4.60 -19.71 3.28
CA ASN A 147 -5.93 -19.42 2.76
C ASN A 147 -5.90 -19.45 1.23
N CYS A 148 -6.12 -20.62 0.71
CA CYS A 148 -6.14 -20.86 -0.72
C CYS A 148 -7.59 -21.02 -1.22
#